data_cd286e6017560f82e914ca6e1fa2c808
#
_entry.id   cd286e6017560f82e914ca6e1fa2c808
#
_cell.length_a   1.000
_cell.length_b   1.000
_cell.length_c   1.000
_cell.angle_alpha   90.00
_cell.angle_beta   90.00
_cell.angle_gamma   90.00
#
_symmetry.space_group_name_H-M   'P 1'
#
loop_
_entity.id
_entity.type
_entity.pdbx_description
1 polymer ?
#
loop_
_entity_poly.entity_id
_entity_poly.type
_entity_poly.pdbx_seq_one_letter_code
_entity_poly.pdbx_strand_id
1 'polypeptide(L)'
;THRGSSAASDVYKRQYLEMGDDFIKSRMPVDERTKQPMGLLHGGASCALAESTASFAAFLSVDMSEKVAVGLSLHANHLKSVTDGYVYAKAMPLHIGRTTSLWNVEITDEDNNMVCRVTFTAMYKDIKK
;
A
#
# COMPACT_ATOMS: atom_id res chain seq x y z
N THR A 1 17.53 3.13 11.66
CA THR A 1 17.58 2.64 10.31
C THR A 1 16.18 2.41 9.77
N HIS A 2 16.07 2.44 8.50
CA HIS A 2 14.80 2.26 7.83
C HIS A 2 14.58 0.83 7.42
N ARG A 3 14.43 -0.03 8.37
CA ARG A 3 14.23 -1.44 8.05
C ARG A 3 13.00 -1.69 7.20
N GLY A 4 11.97 -0.87 7.37
CA GLY A 4 10.75 -1.00 6.60
C GLY A 4 10.77 -0.26 5.28
N SER A 5 11.80 0.55 5.01
CA SER A 5 11.86 1.33 3.79
C SER A 5 12.55 0.57 2.69
N SER A 6 11.91 0.51 1.54
CA SER A 6 12.54 0.08 0.31
C SER A 6 13.04 1.33 -0.43
N ALA A 7 13.87 1.13 -1.44
CA ALA A 7 14.29 2.22 -2.31
C ALA A 7 13.07 2.93 -2.92
N ALA A 8 12.02 2.18 -3.24
CA ALA A 8 10.80 2.75 -3.79
C ALA A 8 10.09 3.64 -2.77
N SER A 9 10.08 3.25 -1.48
CA SER A 9 9.50 4.08 -0.42
C SER A 9 10.27 5.38 -0.27
N ASP A 10 11.60 5.33 -0.33
CA ASP A 10 12.43 6.52 -0.22
C ASP A 10 12.19 7.45 -1.42
N VAL A 11 12.12 6.90 -2.62
CA VAL A 11 11.90 7.69 -3.83
C VAL A 11 10.55 8.41 -3.78
N TYR A 12 9.51 7.72 -3.37
CA TYR A 12 8.16 8.28 -3.34
C TYR A 12 7.83 8.99 -2.02
N LYS A 13 8.71 8.95 -1.04
CA LYS A 13 8.47 9.57 0.27
C LYS A 13 7.20 9.05 0.93
N ARG A 14 6.96 7.77 0.82
CA ARG A 14 5.81 7.14 1.48
C ARG A 14 6.04 7.05 2.98
N GLN A 15 5.00 7.31 3.75
CA GLN A 15 5.07 7.37 5.21
C GLN A 15 3.94 6.57 5.83
N TYR A 16 4.27 5.72 6.80
CA TYR A 16 3.26 5.06 7.61
C TYR A 16 2.80 6.03 8.69
N LEU A 17 1.49 6.21 8.82
CA LEU A 17 0.90 7.18 9.72
C LEU A 17 0.28 6.54 10.95
N GLU A 18 -0.41 5.43 10.76
CA GLU A 18 -1.26 4.88 11.81
C GLU A 18 -1.41 3.39 11.60
N MET A 19 -1.47 2.65 12.72
CA MET A 19 -1.71 1.21 12.71
C MET A 19 -2.77 0.92 13.76
N GLY A 20 -3.90 0.35 13.30
CA GLY A 20 -4.94 -0.15 14.19
C GLY A 20 -4.85 -1.66 14.31
N ASP A 21 -5.84 -2.26 14.97
CA ASP A 21 -5.90 -3.72 15.12
C ASP A 21 -6.11 -4.41 13.78
N ASP A 22 -6.79 -3.74 12.85
CA ASP A 22 -7.19 -4.33 11.59
C ASP A 22 -6.93 -3.40 10.40
N PHE A 23 -6.01 -2.43 10.54
CA PHE A 23 -5.68 -1.56 9.41
C PHE A 23 -4.30 -0.95 9.54
N ILE A 24 -3.75 -0.57 8.40
CA ILE A 24 -2.52 0.23 8.30
C ILE A 24 -2.84 1.44 7.43
N LYS A 25 -2.42 2.61 7.88
CA LYS A 25 -2.61 3.85 7.13
C LYS A 25 -1.26 4.46 6.79
N SER A 26 -1.14 4.96 5.56
CA SER A 26 0.07 5.60 5.08
C SER A 26 -0.28 6.78 4.19
N ARG A 27 0.72 7.57 3.81
CA ARG A 27 0.53 8.68 2.88
C ARG A 27 1.72 8.84 1.97
N MET A 28 1.52 9.59 0.89
CA MET A 28 2.55 9.87 -0.09
C MET A 28 2.30 11.26 -0.68
N PRO A 29 3.35 12.09 -0.83
CA PRO A 29 3.17 13.39 -1.44
C PRO A 29 2.91 13.26 -2.94
N VAL A 30 2.17 14.22 -3.49
CA VAL A 30 1.94 14.34 -4.92
C VAL A 30 2.84 15.47 -5.43
N ASP A 31 4.01 15.11 -5.94
CA ASP A 31 5.01 16.06 -6.42
C ASP A 31 5.70 15.48 -7.66
N GLU A 32 6.80 16.09 -8.11
CA GLU A 32 7.46 15.66 -9.35
C GLU A 32 7.93 14.22 -9.33
N ARG A 33 8.12 13.62 -8.15
CA ARG A 33 8.53 12.21 -8.04
C ARG A 33 7.39 11.24 -8.27
N THR A 34 6.15 11.72 -8.13
CA THR A 34 4.96 10.87 -8.20
C THR A 34 4.03 11.26 -9.33
N LYS A 35 4.34 12.32 -10.08
CA LYS A 35 3.51 12.80 -11.18
C LYS A 35 3.97 12.25 -12.51
N GLN A 36 3.01 12.08 -13.41
CA GLN A 36 3.30 11.78 -14.81
C GLN A 36 3.48 13.11 -15.58
N PRO A 37 3.90 13.08 -16.88
CA PRO A 37 4.26 14.31 -17.60
C PRO A 37 3.17 15.38 -17.68
N MET A 38 1.90 15.02 -17.54
CA MET A 38 0.81 15.98 -17.61
C MET A 38 0.52 16.65 -16.25
N GLY A 39 1.33 16.38 -15.22
CA GLY A 39 1.18 17.00 -13.92
C GLY A 39 0.21 16.31 -12.98
N LEU A 40 -0.29 15.13 -13.35
CA LEU A 40 -1.22 14.34 -12.53
C LEU A 40 -0.47 13.23 -11.81
N LEU A 41 -0.97 12.83 -10.65
CA LEU A 41 -0.44 11.69 -9.91
C LEU A 41 -0.36 10.47 -10.82
N HIS A 42 0.82 9.85 -10.89
CA HIS A 42 1.03 8.68 -11.71
C HIS A 42 0.30 7.48 -11.10
N GLY A 43 -0.46 6.75 -11.94
CA GLY A 43 -1.19 5.56 -11.45
C GLY A 43 -0.27 4.51 -10.85
N GLY A 44 0.93 4.35 -11.41
CA GLY A 44 1.93 3.44 -10.86
C GLY A 44 2.37 3.82 -9.46
N ALA A 45 2.43 5.13 -9.15
CA ALA A 45 2.77 5.59 -7.81
C ALA A 45 1.66 5.23 -6.82
N SER A 46 0.39 5.36 -7.20
CA SER A 46 -0.74 4.91 -6.39
C SER A 46 -0.68 3.41 -6.12
N CYS A 47 -0.37 2.62 -7.16
CA CYS A 47 -0.22 1.17 -7.00
C CYS A 47 0.91 0.83 -6.05
N ALA A 48 2.03 1.53 -6.15
CA ALA A 48 3.19 1.30 -5.27
C ALA A 48 2.84 1.63 -3.81
N LEU A 49 2.11 2.71 -3.58
CA LEU A 49 1.65 3.07 -2.25
C LEU A 49 0.73 1.99 -1.68
N ALA A 50 -0.24 1.55 -2.46
CA ALA A 50 -1.19 0.52 -2.04
C ALA A 50 -0.48 -0.79 -1.76
N GLU A 51 0.43 -1.20 -2.63
CA GLU A 51 1.15 -2.45 -2.47
C GLU A 51 2.03 -2.44 -1.22
N SER A 52 2.78 -1.37 -0.99
CA SER A 52 3.64 -1.32 0.20
C SER A 52 2.83 -1.28 1.48
N THR A 53 1.69 -0.58 1.49
CA THR A 53 0.84 -0.48 2.67
C THR A 53 0.20 -1.84 2.98
N ALA A 54 -0.37 -2.49 1.97
CA ALA A 54 -1.00 -3.80 2.15
C ALA A 54 0.03 -4.91 2.45
N SER A 55 1.21 -4.85 1.82
CA SER A 55 2.27 -5.82 2.09
C SER A 55 2.73 -5.74 3.53
N PHE A 56 2.88 -4.53 4.06
CA PHE A 56 3.25 -4.36 5.46
C PHE A 56 2.16 -4.91 6.38
N ALA A 57 0.89 -4.64 6.07
CA ALA A 57 -0.21 -5.17 6.84
C ALA A 57 -0.24 -6.71 6.82
N ALA A 58 -0.03 -7.29 5.64
CA ALA A 58 0.01 -8.74 5.48
C ALA A 58 1.18 -9.34 6.28
N PHE A 59 2.34 -8.69 6.24
CA PHE A 59 3.51 -9.11 6.98
C PHE A 59 3.23 -9.15 8.48
N LEU A 60 2.54 -8.15 9.00
CA LEU A 60 2.21 -8.06 10.42
C LEU A 60 1.12 -9.05 10.84
N SER A 61 0.41 -9.65 9.88
CA SER A 61 -0.70 -10.56 10.19
C SER A 61 -0.26 -12.00 10.45
N VAL A 62 1.03 -12.30 10.30
CA VAL A 62 1.56 -13.65 10.47
C VAL A 62 2.71 -13.65 11.47
N ASP A 63 3.06 -14.83 11.94
CA ASP A 63 4.25 -15.02 12.78
C ASP A 63 5.48 -14.92 11.90
N MET A 64 6.19 -13.80 12.02
CA MET A 64 7.34 -13.49 11.19
C MET A 64 8.52 -14.41 11.43
N SER A 65 8.53 -15.18 12.51
CA SER A 65 9.57 -16.17 12.74
C SER A 65 9.32 -17.45 11.94
N GLU A 66 8.13 -17.66 11.42
CA GLU A 66 7.74 -18.87 10.72
C GLU A 66 7.34 -18.65 9.27
N LYS A 67 6.81 -17.48 8.94
CA LYS A 67 6.27 -17.23 7.61
C LYS A 67 6.69 -15.87 7.08
N VAL A 68 6.72 -15.78 5.76
CA VAL A 68 6.86 -14.51 5.05
C VAL A 68 5.64 -14.31 4.16
N ALA A 69 5.28 -13.06 3.94
CA ALA A 69 4.21 -12.70 3.03
C ALA A 69 4.83 -12.18 1.74
N VAL A 70 4.32 -12.66 0.60
CA VAL A 70 4.73 -12.17 -0.71
C VAL A 70 3.50 -11.74 -1.49
N GLY A 71 3.63 -10.68 -2.27
CA GLY A 71 2.54 -10.21 -3.11
C GLY A 71 2.26 -11.20 -4.23
N LEU A 72 0.98 -11.48 -4.44
CA LEU A 72 0.54 -12.40 -5.47
C LEU A 72 -0.14 -11.67 -6.63
N SER A 73 -1.03 -10.73 -6.33
CA SER A 73 -1.72 -9.97 -7.36
C SER A 73 -2.21 -8.64 -6.79
N LEU A 74 -2.44 -7.71 -7.70
CA LEU A 74 -2.92 -6.39 -7.36
C LEU A 74 -3.86 -5.92 -8.48
N HIS A 75 -5.04 -5.45 -8.11
CA HIS A 75 -6.01 -4.87 -9.03
C HIS A 75 -6.32 -3.45 -8.58
N ALA A 76 -6.11 -2.49 -9.46
CA ALA A 76 -6.29 -1.08 -9.14
C ALA A 76 -7.34 -0.46 -10.04
N ASN A 77 -8.21 0.35 -9.45
CA ASN A 77 -9.17 1.17 -10.16
C ASN A 77 -8.85 2.63 -9.85
N HIS A 78 -8.38 3.35 -10.87
CA HIS A 78 -8.02 4.76 -10.73
C HIS A 78 -9.26 5.60 -11.03
N LEU A 79 -9.72 6.36 -10.05
CA LEU A 79 -11.02 7.00 -10.09
C LEU A 79 -10.97 8.51 -10.18
N LYS A 80 -9.89 9.14 -9.71
CA LYS A 80 -9.78 10.59 -9.65
C LYS A 80 -8.33 11.01 -9.82
N SER A 81 -8.12 12.10 -10.55
CA SER A 81 -6.80 12.71 -10.71
C SER A 81 -6.47 13.58 -9.51
N VAL A 82 -5.18 13.64 -9.15
CA VAL A 82 -4.68 14.51 -8.08
C VAL A 82 -3.47 15.26 -8.61
N THR A 83 -3.40 16.56 -8.33
CA THR A 83 -2.33 17.42 -8.86
C THR A 83 -1.36 17.92 -7.80
N ASP A 84 -1.72 17.88 -6.53
CA ASP A 84 -0.85 18.35 -5.45
C ASP A 84 -1.30 17.77 -4.12
N GLY A 85 -0.61 18.15 -3.05
CA GLY A 85 -0.93 17.72 -1.71
C GLY A 85 -0.47 16.30 -1.43
N TYR A 86 -1.24 15.57 -0.66
CA TYR A 86 -0.96 14.18 -0.29
C TYR A 86 -2.11 13.28 -0.69
N VAL A 87 -1.80 12.02 -0.93
CA VAL A 87 -2.79 10.95 -0.97
C VAL A 87 -2.55 10.02 0.19
N TYR A 88 -3.62 9.44 0.71
CA TYR A 88 -3.63 8.62 1.91
C TYR A 88 -4.15 7.24 1.55
N ALA A 89 -3.44 6.21 1.97
CA ALA A 89 -3.84 4.83 1.74
C ALA A 89 -4.24 4.20 3.07
N LYS A 90 -5.33 3.45 3.06
CA LYS A 90 -5.76 2.67 4.22
C LYS A 90 -6.00 1.24 3.77
N ALA A 91 -5.18 0.33 4.28
CA ALA A 91 -5.28 -1.10 3.98
C ALA A 91 -6.03 -1.80 5.09
N MET A 92 -7.05 -2.56 4.72
CA MET A 92 -7.87 -3.33 5.65
C MET A 92 -8.03 -4.75 5.13
N PRO A 93 -8.04 -5.76 6.00
CA PRO A 93 -8.19 -7.13 5.56
C PRO A 93 -9.63 -7.40 5.12
N LEU A 94 -9.78 -8.08 3.99
CA LEU A 94 -11.06 -8.64 3.57
C LEU A 94 -11.14 -10.11 3.98
N HIS A 95 -9.98 -10.79 3.99
CA HIS A 95 -9.90 -12.20 4.34
C HIS A 95 -8.45 -12.52 4.72
N ILE A 96 -8.28 -13.17 5.85
CA ILE A 96 -6.97 -13.66 6.24
C ILE A 96 -7.09 -15.18 6.39
N GLY A 97 -6.50 -15.89 5.44
CA GLY A 97 -6.47 -17.35 5.45
C GLY A 97 -5.12 -17.88 5.90
N ARG A 98 -4.98 -19.18 5.87
CA ARG A 98 -3.74 -19.84 6.28
C ARG A 98 -2.63 -19.64 5.27
N THR A 99 -2.96 -19.63 3.99
CA THR A 99 -1.96 -19.54 2.90
C THR A 99 -2.06 -18.26 2.10
N THR A 100 -3.18 -17.56 2.17
CA THR A 100 -3.37 -16.30 1.44
C THR A 100 -4.16 -15.33 2.28
N SER A 101 -4.02 -14.04 1.96
CA SER A 101 -4.87 -12.98 2.52
C SER A 101 -5.24 -12.01 1.41
N LEU A 102 -6.41 -11.41 1.57
CA LEU A 102 -6.96 -10.46 0.61
C LEU A 102 -7.18 -9.14 1.34
N TRP A 103 -6.70 -8.06 0.76
CA TRP A 103 -6.72 -6.73 1.38
C TRP A 103 -7.39 -5.73 0.47
N ASN A 104 -8.16 -4.84 1.08
CA ASN A 104 -8.73 -3.68 0.42
C ASN A 104 -7.91 -2.46 0.79
N VAL A 105 -7.46 -1.70 -0.21
CA VAL A 105 -6.75 -0.46 0.02
C VAL A 105 -7.53 0.66 -0.63
N GLU A 106 -7.89 1.65 0.16
CA GLU A 106 -8.53 2.86 -0.33
C GLU A 106 -7.54 3.99 -0.29
N ILE A 107 -7.34 4.65 -1.44
CA ILE A 107 -6.49 5.81 -1.54
C ILE A 107 -7.39 7.02 -1.71
N THR A 108 -7.24 8.00 -0.82
CA THR A 108 -8.06 9.21 -0.81
C THR A 108 -7.18 10.45 -0.89
N ASP A 109 -7.75 11.55 -1.33
CA ASP A 109 -7.05 12.84 -1.37
C ASP A 109 -7.26 13.61 -0.06
N GLU A 110 -6.79 14.87 -0.04
CA GLU A 110 -6.87 15.72 1.15
C GLU A 110 -8.32 16.03 1.56
N ASP A 111 -9.25 15.94 0.63
CA ASP A 111 -10.67 16.19 0.89
C ASP A 111 -11.44 14.89 1.10
N ASN A 112 -10.74 13.79 1.27
CA ASN A 112 -11.32 12.47 1.51
C ASN A 112 -12.13 11.93 0.33
N ASN A 113 -11.79 12.36 -0.89
CA ASN A 113 -12.36 11.79 -2.10
C ASN A 113 -11.57 10.56 -2.52
N MET A 114 -12.27 9.54 -3.01
CA MET A 114 -11.62 8.31 -3.47
C MET A 114 -10.81 8.59 -4.74
N VAL A 115 -9.51 8.36 -4.68
CA VAL A 115 -8.60 8.51 -5.80
C VAL A 115 -8.36 7.19 -6.50
N CYS A 116 -8.18 6.13 -5.73
CA CYS A 116 -7.89 4.82 -6.27
C CYS A 116 -8.35 3.76 -5.27
N ARG A 117 -8.88 2.67 -5.78
CA ARG A 117 -9.21 1.53 -4.93
C ARG A 117 -8.43 0.32 -5.42
N VAL A 118 -7.76 -0.36 -4.49
CA VAL A 118 -6.90 -1.48 -4.82
C VAL A 118 -7.31 -2.70 -4.02
N THR A 119 -7.34 -3.84 -4.70
CA THR A 119 -7.46 -5.14 -4.05
C THR A 119 -6.11 -5.83 -4.18
N PHE A 120 -5.55 -6.26 -3.07
CA PHE A 120 -4.22 -6.86 -3.02
C PHE A 120 -4.32 -8.25 -2.39
N THR A 121 -3.72 -9.23 -3.05
CA THR A 121 -3.65 -10.61 -2.53
C THR A 121 -2.21 -10.92 -2.16
N ALA A 122 -2.01 -11.39 -0.94
CA ALA A 122 -0.71 -11.86 -0.47
C ALA A 122 -0.75 -13.36 -0.27
N MET A 123 0.40 -14.00 -0.47
CA MET A 123 0.58 -15.42 -0.21
C MET A 123 1.59 -15.57 0.92
N TYR A 124 1.34 -16.51 1.81
CA TYR A 124 2.23 -16.80 2.92
C TYR A 124 3.05 -18.03 2.61
N LYS A 125 4.34 -17.94 2.84
CA LYS A 125 5.29 -19.05 2.64
C LYS A 125 6.00 -19.33 3.94
N ASP A 126 6.23 -20.64 4.19
CA ASP A 126 7.02 -21.04 5.35
C ASP A 126 8.48 -20.64 5.14
N ILE A 127 9.13 -20.21 6.21
CA ILE A 127 10.55 -19.92 6.19
C ILE A 127 11.28 -21.25 6.27
N LYS A 128 12.15 -21.52 5.31
CA LYS A 128 12.98 -22.71 5.33
C LYS A 128 14.09 -22.54 6.34
N LYS A 129 14.32 -23.59 7.10
CA LYS A 129 15.37 -23.60 8.11
C LYS A 129 16.44 -24.62 7.78
#